data_15586dc7f1f06e67aaaba7b87d081bda
#
_entry.id   15586dc7f1f06e67aaaba7b87d081bda
#
_cell.length_a   1.000
_cell.length_b   1.000
_cell.length_c   1.000
_cell.angle_alpha   90.00
_cell.angle_beta   90.00
_cell.angle_gamma   90.00
#
_symmetry.space_group_name_H-M   'P 1'
#
loop_
_entity.id
_entity.type
_entity.pdbx_description
1 polymer ?
#
loop_
_entity_poly.entity_id
_entity_poly.type
_entity_poly.pdbx_seq_one_letter_code
_entity_poly.pdbx_strand_id
1 'polypeptide(L)'
;GKASFNTGLPMFDAAAISLANSASGGMLKPNMYNINSAMEGRQYIYGFQLGASYKINEHFSVFAGARMNYFTGGYKGHLNISLKEGVAQQLGAAIVQQIMAANPGMSLEQATLAAQAQSGPLLQKLDDTKIELDCDQTGWGLTPIIGVDAKFGKLNLAAKYEFKANMNIENDTHTREFPDAAADFMAPYANGVNTPSDLPSMLSVAASYEFLPSLRASVEYHFFDDKNAGMADGKQKTLKHGTHEYLAGVEWDINKLFTVSGGYQKTDYGLSDAFQSDTSFSCDSYSVGFGGRINFTQALSLDVAYFWTTYSDYTKENPRRGGLPESMASLVDKDVYSRTNKVFGVSVNYKF
;
A
#
# COMPACT_ATOMS: atom_id res chain seq x y z
N GLY A 1 -3.71 8.96 0.84
CA GLY A 1 -2.97 8.90 2.11
C GLY A 1 -1.48 9.13 1.93
N LYS A 2 -0.79 9.29 3.04
CA LYS A 2 0.66 9.43 3.12
C LYS A 2 1.19 8.42 4.14
N ALA A 3 2.29 7.74 3.82
CA ALA A 3 3.01 6.86 4.73
C ALA A 3 4.49 7.22 4.71
N SER A 4 5.15 7.13 5.87
CA SER A 4 6.59 7.37 6.01
C SER A 4 7.21 6.26 6.83
N PHE A 5 8.36 5.77 6.37
CA PHE A 5 9.16 4.75 7.02
C PHE A 5 10.57 5.32 7.19
N ASN A 6 10.95 5.62 8.43
CA ASN A 6 12.25 6.24 8.73
C ASN A 6 13.35 5.20 9.02
N THR A 7 12.97 3.96 9.28
CA THR A 7 13.90 2.84 9.50
C THR A 7 13.16 1.52 9.27
N GLY A 8 13.91 0.46 8.90
CA GLY A 8 13.46 -0.92 9.11
C GLY A 8 12.37 -1.41 8.19
N LEU A 9 12.27 -0.94 6.94
CA LEU A 9 11.55 -1.69 5.93
C LEU A 9 12.38 -2.93 5.60
N PRO A 10 11.88 -4.15 5.84
CA PRO A 10 12.62 -5.38 5.61
C PRO A 10 13.17 -5.53 4.19
N MET A 11 12.46 -4.99 3.19
CA MET A 11 12.95 -4.99 1.80
C MET A 11 14.23 -4.15 1.62
N PHE A 12 14.39 -3.05 2.37
CA PHE A 12 15.60 -2.23 2.30
C PHE A 12 16.76 -2.91 3.00
N ASP A 13 16.50 -3.60 4.12
CA ASP A 13 17.53 -4.40 4.78
C ASP A 13 18.03 -5.52 3.85
N ALA A 14 17.11 -6.22 3.17
CA ALA A 14 17.46 -7.25 2.20
C ALA A 14 18.24 -6.68 1.00
N ALA A 15 17.83 -5.53 0.46
CA ALA A 15 18.54 -4.85 -0.61
C ALA A 15 19.94 -4.41 -0.19
N ALA A 16 20.08 -3.81 1.00
CA ALA A 16 21.36 -3.40 1.56
C ALA A 16 22.32 -4.59 1.78
N ILE A 17 21.81 -5.70 2.32
CA ILE A 17 22.60 -6.94 2.51
C ILE A 17 23.07 -7.48 1.16
N SER A 18 22.18 -7.50 0.15
CA SER A 18 22.52 -7.95 -1.20
C SER A 18 23.58 -7.05 -1.84
N LEU A 19 23.44 -5.73 -1.74
CA LEU A 19 24.39 -4.75 -2.26
C LEU A 19 25.77 -4.86 -1.56
N ALA A 20 25.78 -4.93 -0.22
CA ALA A 20 27.00 -5.08 0.54
C ALA A 20 27.74 -6.39 0.20
N ASN A 21 26.98 -7.48 0.03
CA ASN A 21 27.52 -8.78 -0.35
C ASN A 21 28.13 -8.72 -1.76
N SER A 22 27.42 -8.12 -2.72
CA SER A 22 27.88 -7.95 -4.10
C SER A 22 29.14 -7.06 -4.16
N ALA A 23 29.12 -5.91 -3.49
CA ALA A 23 30.25 -4.97 -3.48
C ALA A 23 31.51 -5.57 -2.87
N SER A 24 31.36 -6.41 -1.82
CA SER A 24 32.48 -6.97 -1.05
C SER A 24 32.92 -8.36 -1.48
N GLY A 25 32.24 -8.98 -2.47
CA GLY A 25 32.48 -10.40 -2.78
C GLY A 25 32.23 -11.33 -1.59
N GLY A 26 31.29 -10.98 -0.70
CA GLY A 26 30.90 -11.77 0.47
C GLY A 26 31.75 -11.56 1.74
N MET A 27 32.71 -10.64 1.71
CA MET A 27 33.58 -10.36 2.87
C MET A 27 32.86 -9.60 4.00
N LEU A 28 31.92 -8.71 3.65
CA LEU A 28 31.13 -7.96 4.63
C LEU A 28 29.97 -8.78 5.16
N LYS A 29 29.88 -8.83 6.49
CA LYS A 29 28.74 -9.44 7.20
C LYS A 29 27.79 -8.34 7.69
N PRO A 30 26.48 -8.63 7.90
CA PRO A 30 25.50 -7.64 8.33
C PRO A 30 25.83 -6.88 9.61
N ASN A 31 26.65 -7.45 10.50
CA ASN A 31 27.11 -6.80 11.71
C ASN A 31 28.25 -5.79 11.51
N MET A 32 28.82 -5.70 10.31
CA MET A 32 29.99 -4.86 9.99
C MET A 32 29.62 -3.48 9.43
N TYR A 33 28.36 -3.24 9.08
CA TYR A 33 27.90 -1.98 8.50
C TYR A 33 26.59 -1.50 9.12
N ASN A 34 26.29 -0.23 8.92
CA ASN A 34 25.02 0.38 9.24
C ASN A 34 24.24 0.58 7.95
N ILE A 35 22.92 0.43 8.04
CA ILE A 35 21.97 0.73 6.97
C ILE A 35 21.22 1.99 7.40
N ASN A 36 21.27 3.01 6.56
CA ASN A 36 20.46 4.22 6.68
C ASN A 36 19.48 4.25 5.53
N SER A 37 18.20 4.06 5.84
CA SER A 37 17.14 4.02 4.85
C SER A 37 15.91 4.78 5.32
N ALA A 38 15.24 5.46 4.41
CA ALA A 38 13.93 6.02 4.64
C ALA A 38 13.13 5.98 3.35
N MET A 39 11.82 5.87 3.46
CA MET A 39 10.89 5.95 2.35
C MET A 39 9.63 6.71 2.77
N GLU A 40 9.17 7.55 1.89
CA GLU A 40 7.88 8.23 1.96
C GLU A 40 7.08 7.89 0.71
N GLY A 41 5.81 7.50 0.89
CA GLY A 41 4.86 7.31 -0.19
C GLY A 41 3.59 8.13 0.06
N ARG A 42 3.06 8.74 -0.99
CA ARG A 42 1.78 9.44 -0.97
C ARG A 42 0.91 9.00 -2.13
N GLN A 43 -0.38 8.85 -1.88
CA GLN A 43 -1.36 8.50 -2.91
C GLN A 43 -2.70 9.15 -2.62
N TYR A 44 -3.25 9.85 -3.61
CA TYR A 44 -4.58 10.45 -3.56
C TYR A 44 -5.31 10.13 -4.86
N ILE A 45 -6.58 9.76 -4.74
CA ILE A 45 -7.48 9.59 -5.88
C ILE A 45 -8.65 10.55 -5.68
N TYR A 46 -8.81 11.49 -6.59
CA TYR A 46 -9.92 12.43 -6.62
C TYR A 46 -10.96 11.93 -7.60
N GLY A 47 -12.22 11.78 -7.14
CA GLY A 47 -13.34 11.34 -7.97
C GLY A 47 -14.31 12.49 -8.25
N PHE A 48 -14.51 12.81 -9.52
CA PHE A 48 -15.52 13.78 -9.97
C PHE A 48 -16.64 13.01 -10.67
N GLN A 49 -17.82 12.92 -10.02
CA GLN A 49 -18.94 12.13 -10.49
C GLN A 49 -20.06 13.02 -10.98
N LEU A 50 -20.60 12.68 -12.16
CA LEU A 50 -21.83 13.25 -12.70
C LEU A 50 -22.76 12.11 -13.11
N GLY A 51 -24.06 12.28 -12.86
CA GLY A 51 -25.06 11.29 -13.23
C GLY A 51 -26.47 11.82 -13.06
N ALA A 52 -27.41 11.06 -13.55
CA ALA A 52 -28.84 11.38 -13.47
C ALA A 52 -29.63 10.17 -12.97
N SER A 53 -30.63 10.44 -12.14
CA SER A 53 -31.62 9.47 -11.73
C SER A 53 -32.94 9.73 -12.44
N TYR A 54 -33.59 8.67 -12.91
CA TYR A 54 -34.89 8.73 -13.53
C TYR A 54 -35.89 7.84 -12.79
N LYS A 55 -36.97 8.43 -12.33
CA LYS A 55 -38.08 7.70 -11.70
C LYS A 55 -38.99 7.12 -12.78
N ILE A 56 -38.98 5.79 -12.93
CA ILE A 56 -39.78 5.06 -13.90
C ILE A 56 -41.26 5.06 -13.49
N ASN A 57 -41.49 4.75 -12.21
CA ASN A 57 -42.84 4.72 -11.61
C ASN A 57 -42.74 4.91 -10.07
N GLU A 58 -43.81 4.63 -9.34
CA GLU A 58 -43.86 4.81 -7.89
C GLU A 58 -42.87 3.86 -7.13
N HIS A 59 -42.49 2.75 -7.74
CA HIS A 59 -41.65 1.72 -7.14
C HIS A 59 -40.24 1.74 -7.66
N PHE A 60 -39.99 2.08 -8.91
CA PHE A 60 -38.67 1.91 -9.54
C PHE A 60 -38.06 3.23 -10.00
N SER A 61 -36.77 3.36 -9.70
CA SER A 61 -35.91 4.37 -10.26
C SER A 61 -34.60 3.77 -10.77
N VAL A 62 -33.99 4.42 -11.74
CA VAL A 62 -32.70 4.02 -12.31
C VAL A 62 -31.73 5.19 -12.25
N PHE A 63 -30.46 4.87 -12.17
CA PHE A 63 -29.36 5.82 -12.20
C PHE A 63 -28.39 5.45 -13.31
N ALA A 64 -27.89 6.45 -14.03
CA ALA A 64 -26.76 6.33 -14.93
C ALA A 64 -25.83 7.52 -14.75
N GLY A 65 -24.52 7.26 -14.72
CA GLY A 65 -23.52 8.29 -14.54
C GLY A 65 -22.12 7.79 -14.84
N ALA A 66 -21.16 8.65 -14.59
CA ALA A 66 -19.75 8.32 -14.69
C ALA A 66 -18.94 9.10 -13.65
N ARG A 67 -17.83 8.51 -13.20
CA ARG A 67 -16.84 9.14 -12.32
C ARG A 67 -15.51 9.23 -13.05
N MET A 68 -14.98 10.43 -13.19
CA MET A 68 -13.60 10.65 -13.57
C MET A 68 -12.75 10.52 -12.31
N ASN A 69 -11.78 9.63 -12.32
CA ASN A 69 -10.82 9.41 -11.23
C ASN A 69 -9.48 10.00 -11.66
N TYR A 70 -8.92 10.85 -10.82
CA TYR A 70 -7.59 11.43 -11.02
C TYR A 70 -6.68 11.01 -9.87
N PHE A 71 -5.62 10.29 -10.22
CA PHE A 71 -4.58 9.86 -9.28
C PHE A 71 -3.44 10.87 -9.27
N THR A 72 -2.97 11.20 -8.09
CA THR A 72 -1.69 11.88 -7.87
C THR A 72 -1.00 11.26 -6.67
N GLY A 73 0.28 11.03 -6.80
CA GLY A 73 1.08 10.36 -5.79
C GLY A 73 2.55 10.59 -5.99
N GLY A 74 3.36 9.81 -5.31
CA GLY A 74 4.81 9.81 -5.48
C GLY A 74 5.52 9.06 -4.39
N TYR A 75 6.80 8.81 -4.64
CA TYR A 75 7.72 8.15 -3.73
C TYR A 75 8.98 8.97 -3.58
N LYS A 76 9.43 9.13 -2.32
CA LYS A 76 10.75 9.66 -1.99
C LYS A 76 11.45 8.68 -1.07
N GLY A 77 12.70 8.38 -1.35
CA GLY A 77 13.43 7.44 -0.50
C GLY A 77 14.92 7.49 -0.72
N HIS A 78 15.62 6.96 0.25
CA HIS A 78 17.06 6.71 0.14
C HIS A 78 17.43 5.42 0.86
N LEU A 79 18.52 4.82 0.42
CA LEU A 79 19.21 3.72 1.05
C LEU A 79 20.70 3.99 0.95
N ASN A 80 21.39 3.97 2.07
CA ASN A 80 22.84 4.15 2.16
C ASN A 80 23.45 3.14 3.13
N ILE A 81 24.61 2.59 2.77
CA ILE A 81 25.36 1.64 3.57
C ILE A 81 26.67 2.31 4.00
N SER A 82 26.97 2.28 5.29
CA SER A 82 28.24 2.80 5.83
C SER A 82 28.90 1.77 6.74
N LEU A 83 30.21 1.62 6.64
CA LEU A 83 30.96 0.73 7.54
C LEU A 83 30.88 1.23 8.98
N LYS A 84 30.79 0.29 9.92
CA LYS A 84 30.98 0.59 11.34
C LYS A 84 32.44 0.97 11.60
N GLU A 85 32.62 1.73 12.66
CA GLU A 85 33.98 2.15 13.10
C GLU A 85 34.91 0.96 13.27
N GLY A 86 36.14 1.07 12.78
CA GLY A 86 37.16 0.04 12.87
C GLY A 86 37.02 -1.10 11.84
N VAL A 87 35.90 -1.25 11.14
CA VAL A 87 35.71 -2.36 10.18
C VAL A 87 36.65 -2.24 8.99
N ALA A 88 36.93 -1.05 8.49
CA ALA A 88 37.88 -0.84 7.40
C ALA A 88 39.28 -1.35 7.77
N GLN A 89 39.75 -1.07 9.00
CA GLN A 89 41.03 -1.55 9.49
C GLN A 89 41.02 -3.07 9.67
N GLN A 90 39.94 -3.66 10.21
CA GLN A 90 39.81 -5.12 10.36
C GLN A 90 39.82 -5.83 9.00
N LEU A 91 39.14 -5.31 8.00
CA LEU A 91 39.16 -5.83 6.62
C LEU A 91 40.58 -5.74 6.03
N GLY A 92 41.23 -4.58 6.16
CA GLY A 92 42.61 -4.40 5.70
C GLY A 92 43.57 -5.41 6.32
N ALA A 93 43.49 -5.60 7.66
CA ALA A 93 44.31 -6.59 8.36
C ALA A 93 44.03 -8.04 7.93
N ALA A 94 42.76 -8.38 7.70
CA ALA A 94 42.38 -9.72 7.23
C ALA A 94 42.90 -9.98 5.80
N ILE A 95 42.82 -8.99 4.92
CA ILE A 95 43.39 -9.09 3.56
C ILE A 95 44.89 -9.23 3.58
N VAL A 96 45.59 -8.47 4.43
CA VAL A 96 47.06 -8.61 4.63
C VAL A 96 47.42 -10.04 5.03
N GLN A 97 46.73 -10.60 6.04
CA GLN A 97 46.93 -11.97 6.47
C GLN A 97 46.70 -13.00 5.36
N GLN A 98 45.64 -12.80 4.57
CA GLN A 98 45.32 -13.69 3.45
C GLN A 98 46.41 -13.62 2.36
N ILE A 99 46.90 -12.43 2.03
CA ILE A 99 47.99 -12.24 1.07
C ILE A 99 49.27 -12.88 1.54
N MET A 100 49.65 -12.70 2.81
CA MET A 100 50.85 -13.31 3.37
C MET A 100 50.78 -14.83 3.44
N ALA A 101 49.60 -15.38 3.76
CA ALA A 101 49.39 -16.83 3.75
C ALA A 101 49.50 -17.44 2.35
N ALA A 102 49.02 -16.71 1.30
CA ALA A 102 49.13 -17.13 -0.08
C ALA A 102 50.53 -16.95 -0.67
N ASN A 103 51.38 -16.07 -0.06
CA ASN A 103 52.71 -15.71 -0.55
C ASN A 103 53.75 -15.74 0.59
N PRO A 104 54.21 -16.89 1.03
CA PRO A 104 55.07 -17.04 2.23
C PRO A 104 56.40 -16.26 2.21
N GLY A 105 56.83 -15.73 1.03
CA GLY A 105 58.05 -14.91 0.92
C GLY A 105 57.81 -13.40 0.85
N MET A 106 56.56 -12.96 0.96
CA MET A 106 56.20 -11.52 0.84
C MET A 106 56.45 -10.79 2.16
N SER A 107 57.05 -9.59 2.13
CA SER A 107 57.22 -8.78 3.33
C SER A 107 55.86 -8.19 3.79
N LEU A 108 55.75 -7.86 5.09
CA LEU A 108 54.55 -7.22 5.64
C LEU A 108 54.23 -5.90 4.93
N GLU A 109 55.23 -5.12 4.56
CA GLU A 109 55.09 -3.86 3.84
C GLU A 109 54.50 -4.08 2.47
N GLN A 110 55.01 -5.06 1.71
CA GLN A 110 54.47 -5.44 0.40
C GLN A 110 53.05 -5.97 0.47
N ALA A 111 52.76 -6.81 1.48
CA ALA A 111 51.39 -7.32 1.71
C ALA A 111 50.42 -6.20 2.11
N THR A 112 50.86 -5.20 2.87
CA THR A 112 50.05 -4.04 3.26
C THR A 112 49.70 -3.16 2.04
N LEU A 113 50.69 -2.88 1.17
CA LEU A 113 50.47 -2.14 -0.07
C LEU A 113 49.51 -2.89 -1.00
N ALA A 114 49.67 -4.19 -1.15
CA ALA A 114 48.78 -5.03 -1.93
C ALA A 114 47.34 -5.07 -1.34
N ALA A 115 47.21 -5.15 -0.02
CA ALA A 115 45.92 -5.10 0.67
C ALA A 115 45.23 -3.76 0.49
N GLN A 116 45.94 -2.63 0.55
CA GLN A 116 45.39 -1.30 0.29
C GLN A 116 44.90 -1.18 -1.17
N ALA A 117 45.69 -1.68 -2.13
CA ALA A 117 45.27 -1.71 -3.53
C ALA A 117 44.02 -2.56 -3.79
N GLN A 118 43.82 -3.61 -3.00
CA GLN A 118 42.64 -4.48 -3.08
C GLN A 118 41.43 -3.93 -2.31
N SER A 119 41.65 -3.35 -1.11
CA SER A 119 40.58 -2.83 -0.27
C SER A 119 40.05 -1.46 -0.72
N GLY A 120 40.88 -0.62 -1.35
CA GLY A 120 40.49 0.70 -1.82
C GLY A 120 39.29 0.69 -2.76
N PRO A 121 39.33 -0.06 -3.87
CA PRO A 121 38.19 -0.19 -4.78
C PRO A 121 36.95 -0.80 -4.12
N LEU A 122 37.13 -1.68 -3.13
CA LEU A 122 36.03 -2.29 -2.39
C LEU A 122 35.32 -1.27 -1.48
N LEU A 123 36.07 -0.44 -0.78
CA LEU A 123 35.54 0.64 0.04
C LEU A 123 34.82 1.68 -0.81
N GLN A 124 35.40 2.04 -1.98
CA GLN A 124 34.78 2.95 -2.92
C GLN A 124 33.45 2.39 -3.48
N LYS A 125 33.41 1.11 -3.84
CA LYS A 125 32.18 0.45 -4.27
C LYS A 125 31.10 0.47 -3.20
N LEU A 126 31.46 0.46 -1.92
CA LEU A 126 30.49 0.58 -0.83
C LEU A 126 29.94 2.01 -0.72
N ASP A 127 30.79 3.02 -0.85
CA ASP A 127 30.33 4.42 -0.87
C ASP A 127 29.43 4.70 -2.09
N ASP A 128 29.66 3.98 -3.20
CA ASP A 128 28.83 4.05 -4.40
C ASP A 128 27.49 3.27 -4.28
N THR A 129 27.20 2.58 -3.16
CA THR A 129 25.95 1.83 -2.97
C THR A 129 24.75 2.71 -2.56
N LYS A 130 24.87 4.02 -2.77
CA LYS A 130 23.80 4.97 -2.49
C LYS A 130 22.63 4.78 -3.48
N ILE A 131 21.42 4.70 -2.94
CA ILE A 131 20.18 4.76 -3.71
C ILE A 131 19.43 6.02 -3.29
N GLU A 132 19.03 6.83 -4.25
CA GLU A 132 18.12 7.97 -4.03
C GLU A 132 16.99 7.94 -5.07
N LEU A 133 15.76 8.19 -4.60
CA LEU A 133 14.58 8.26 -5.43
C LEU A 133 13.73 9.47 -5.02
N ASP A 134 13.35 10.28 -6.02
CA ASP A 134 12.28 11.27 -5.96
C ASP A 134 11.46 11.15 -7.23
N CYS A 135 10.24 10.62 -7.12
CA CYS A 135 9.37 10.30 -8.24
C CYS A 135 7.95 10.73 -7.93
N ASP A 136 7.41 11.64 -8.70
CA ASP A 136 5.98 11.98 -8.70
C ASP A 136 5.24 11.06 -9.68
N GLN A 137 3.95 10.89 -9.44
CA GLN A 137 3.12 10.00 -10.22
C GLN A 137 1.74 10.62 -10.48
N THR A 138 1.25 10.48 -11.71
CA THR A 138 -0.10 10.90 -12.08
C THR A 138 -0.79 9.87 -12.94
N GLY A 139 -2.12 9.87 -12.92
CA GLY A 139 -2.93 8.99 -13.75
C GLY A 139 -4.40 9.40 -13.73
N TRP A 140 -5.17 8.91 -14.68
CA TRP A 140 -6.61 9.12 -14.68
C TRP A 140 -7.34 7.92 -15.27
N GLY A 141 -8.62 7.77 -14.91
CA GLY A 141 -9.48 6.71 -15.42
C GLY A 141 -10.95 7.09 -15.28
N LEU A 142 -11.79 6.53 -16.14
CA LEU A 142 -13.24 6.77 -16.13
C LEU A 142 -13.96 5.51 -15.65
N THR A 143 -14.85 5.67 -14.65
CA THR A 143 -15.74 4.63 -14.12
C THR A 143 -17.16 4.95 -14.52
N PRO A 144 -17.76 4.30 -15.53
CA PRO A 144 -19.20 4.34 -15.76
C PRO A 144 -19.94 3.70 -14.57
N ILE A 145 -21.16 4.19 -14.29
CA ILE A 145 -21.95 3.73 -13.13
C ILE A 145 -23.40 3.59 -13.57
N ILE A 146 -24.01 2.46 -13.23
CA ILE A 146 -25.45 2.23 -13.38
C ILE A 146 -26.03 1.75 -12.06
N GLY A 147 -27.29 2.05 -11.80
CA GLY A 147 -27.97 1.63 -10.59
C GLY A 147 -29.47 1.51 -10.77
N VAL A 148 -30.08 0.72 -9.91
CA VAL A 148 -31.53 0.57 -9.80
C VAL A 148 -31.92 0.61 -8.34
N ASP A 149 -33.03 1.24 -8.04
CA ASP A 149 -33.66 1.30 -6.74
C ASP A 149 -35.16 0.89 -6.87
N ALA A 150 -35.61 0.08 -5.91
CA ALA A 150 -36.96 -0.44 -5.89
C ALA A 150 -37.56 -0.28 -4.47
N LYS A 151 -38.64 0.53 -4.36
CA LYS A 151 -39.31 0.79 -3.08
C LYS A 151 -40.71 0.17 -3.03
N PHE A 152 -40.94 -0.68 -2.04
CA PHE A 152 -42.22 -1.36 -1.80
C PHE A 152 -42.66 -1.10 -0.33
N GLY A 153 -43.40 0.00 -0.14
CA GLY A 153 -43.82 0.42 1.19
C GLY A 153 -42.63 0.69 2.11
N LYS A 154 -42.42 -0.17 3.10
CA LYS A 154 -41.33 -0.08 4.07
C LYS A 154 -40.02 -0.73 3.62
N LEU A 155 -40.04 -1.51 2.55
CA LEU A 155 -38.86 -2.18 1.99
C LEU A 155 -38.27 -1.34 0.86
N ASN A 156 -36.95 -1.11 0.91
CA ASN A 156 -36.18 -0.55 -0.18
C ASN A 156 -35.09 -1.52 -0.58
N LEU A 157 -34.95 -1.80 -1.87
CA LEU A 157 -33.92 -2.64 -2.47
C LEU A 157 -33.12 -1.78 -3.47
N ALA A 158 -31.82 -1.91 -3.45
CA ALA A 158 -30.96 -1.20 -4.40
C ALA A 158 -29.86 -2.11 -4.93
N ALA A 159 -29.50 -1.89 -6.20
CA ALA A 159 -28.31 -2.47 -6.79
C ALA A 159 -27.57 -1.42 -7.61
N LYS A 160 -26.25 -1.43 -7.54
CA LYS A 160 -25.36 -0.53 -8.27
C LYS A 160 -24.20 -1.33 -8.86
N TYR A 161 -23.84 -1.02 -10.09
CA TYR A 161 -22.63 -1.54 -10.71
C TYR A 161 -21.76 -0.39 -11.19
N GLU A 162 -20.52 -0.37 -10.69
CA GLU A 162 -19.45 0.51 -11.13
C GLU A 162 -18.54 -0.30 -12.04
N PHE A 163 -18.37 0.13 -13.28
CA PHE A 163 -17.48 -0.54 -14.22
C PHE A 163 -16.02 -0.29 -13.85
N LYS A 164 -15.15 -1.21 -14.23
CA LYS A 164 -13.71 -1.05 -14.07
C LYS A 164 -13.22 0.22 -14.74
N ALA A 165 -12.42 1.02 -14.05
CA ALA A 165 -11.68 2.10 -14.67
C ALA A 165 -10.26 1.61 -15.01
N ASN A 166 -9.95 1.53 -16.30
CA ASN A 166 -8.57 1.34 -16.73
C ASN A 166 -7.82 2.64 -16.41
N MET A 167 -6.82 2.52 -15.56
CA MET A 167 -5.99 3.65 -15.14
C MET A 167 -4.53 3.22 -15.18
N ASN A 168 -3.73 3.99 -15.89
CA ASN A 168 -2.29 3.86 -15.87
C ASN A 168 -1.70 5.04 -15.10
N ILE A 169 -0.68 4.74 -14.31
CA ILE A 169 0.07 5.72 -13.53
C ILE A 169 1.42 5.91 -14.21
N GLU A 170 1.72 7.14 -14.59
CA GLU A 170 2.96 7.53 -15.23
C GLU A 170 3.89 8.21 -14.21
N ASN A 171 5.16 7.85 -14.28
CA ASN A 171 6.21 8.42 -13.46
C ASN A 171 6.75 9.72 -14.05
N ASP A 172 6.89 10.74 -13.20
CA ASP A 172 7.69 11.94 -13.40
C ASP A 172 8.83 11.90 -12.38
N THR A 173 9.99 11.40 -12.80
CA THR A 173 11.10 11.08 -11.90
C THR A 173 12.16 12.17 -11.94
N HIS A 174 12.34 12.84 -10.79
CA HIS A 174 13.27 13.96 -10.62
C HIS A 174 14.66 13.49 -10.21
N THR A 175 14.74 12.49 -9.33
CA THR A 175 16.01 11.89 -8.87
C THR A 175 15.89 10.38 -8.90
N ARG A 176 16.87 9.71 -9.49
CA ARG A 176 17.00 8.27 -9.55
C ARG A 176 18.47 7.87 -9.63
N GLU A 177 19.11 7.86 -8.47
CA GLU A 177 20.51 7.50 -8.31
C GLU A 177 20.61 6.09 -7.71
N PHE A 178 21.45 5.23 -8.28
CA PHE A 178 21.65 3.86 -7.81
C PHE A 178 22.87 3.23 -8.44
N PRO A 179 23.51 2.24 -7.77
CA PRO A 179 24.57 1.42 -8.37
C PRO A 179 23.99 0.42 -9.39
N ASP A 180 24.81 -0.04 -10.32
CA ASP A 180 24.40 -1.01 -11.35
C ASP A 180 23.72 -2.26 -10.77
N ALA A 181 24.17 -2.72 -9.60
CA ALA A 181 23.59 -3.86 -8.91
C ALA A 181 22.12 -3.64 -8.46
N ALA A 182 21.64 -2.40 -8.44
CA ALA A 182 20.25 -2.05 -8.11
C ALA A 182 19.41 -1.71 -9.36
N ALA A 183 19.93 -1.87 -10.58
CA ALA A 183 19.28 -1.42 -11.81
C ALA A 183 17.88 -2.04 -11.98
N ASP A 184 17.73 -3.34 -11.77
CA ASP A 184 16.44 -4.04 -11.89
C ASP A 184 15.44 -3.57 -10.83
N PHE A 185 15.90 -3.35 -9.60
CA PHE A 185 15.09 -2.82 -8.51
C PHE A 185 14.58 -1.40 -8.79
N MET A 186 15.41 -0.59 -9.43
CA MET A 186 15.10 0.81 -9.74
C MET A 186 14.40 1.00 -11.10
N ALA A 187 14.35 -0.02 -11.95
CA ALA A 187 13.76 0.07 -13.29
C ALA A 187 12.29 0.54 -13.28
N PRO A 188 11.40 0.08 -12.37
CA PRO A 188 10.00 0.52 -12.32
C PRO A 188 9.82 2.01 -12.03
N TYR A 189 10.84 2.69 -11.51
CA TYR A 189 10.80 4.12 -11.16
C TYR A 189 11.45 5.02 -12.21
N ALA A 190 11.76 4.49 -13.38
CA ALA A 190 12.30 5.33 -14.45
C ALA A 190 11.26 6.35 -14.94
N ASN A 191 11.77 7.50 -15.39
CA ASN A 191 10.92 8.58 -15.91
C ASN A 191 10.09 8.10 -17.10
N GLY A 192 8.80 8.44 -17.14
CA GLY A 192 7.88 8.05 -18.21
C GLY A 192 7.43 6.59 -18.15
N VAL A 193 7.89 5.79 -17.19
CA VAL A 193 7.35 4.43 -16.99
C VAL A 193 5.89 4.53 -16.62
N ASN A 194 5.07 3.77 -17.35
CA ASN A 194 3.62 3.77 -17.22
C ASN A 194 3.16 2.40 -16.69
N THR A 195 2.51 2.41 -15.53
CA THR A 195 2.18 1.18 -14.78
C THR A 195 0.68 1.06 -14.61
N PRO A 196 0.07 -0.11 -14.89
CA PRO A 196 -1.35 -0.35 -14.62
C PRO A 196 -1.67 -0.18 -13.12
N SER A 197 -2.71 0.57 -12.83
CA SER A 197 -3.28 0.76 -11.49
C SER A 197 -4.79 0.96 -11.60
N ASP A 198 -5.46 -0.04 -12.16
CA ASP A 198 -6.89 0.01 -12.44
C ASP A 198 -7.70 0.11 -11.14
N LEU A 199 -8.85 0.77 -11.23
CA LEU A 199 -9.88 0.65 -10.19
C LEU A 199 -10.78 -0.53 -10.55
N PRO A 200 -11.01 -1.50 -9.64
CA PRO A 200 -11.83 -2.66 -9.90
C PRO A 200 -13.28 -2.29 -10.22
N SER A 201 -13.95 -3.13 -10.98
CA SER A 201 -15.41 -3.06 -11.03
C SER A 201 -16.00 -3.43 -9.67
N MET A 202 -17.13 -2.83 -9.33
CA MET A 202 -17.82 -3.06 -8.05
C MET A 202 -19.30 -3.31 -8.27
N LEU A 203 -19.79 -4.44 -7.75
CA LEU A 203 -21.21 -4.69 -7.56
C LEU A 203 -21.58 -4.36 -6.11
N SER A 204 -22.59 -3.52 -5.93
CA SER A 204 -23.21 -3.27 -4.62
C SER A 204 -24.67 -3.66 -4.66
N VAL A 205 -25.13 -4.41 -3.66
CA VAL A 205 -26.57 -4.72 -3.46
C VAL A 205 -26.93 -4.42 -2.02
N ALA A 206 -28.12 -3.83 -1.83
CA ALA A 206 -28.58 -3.40 -0.53
C ALA A 206 -30.07 -3.66 -0.34
N ALA A 207 -30.44 -3.92 0.90
CA ALA A 207 -31.83 -3.95 1.34
C ALA A 207 -31.97 -3.15 2.64
N SER A 208 -32.97 -2.28 2.72
CA SER A 208 -33.33 -1.58 3.96
C SER A 208 -34.81 -1.74 4.27
N TYR A 209 -35.13 -1.79 5.55
CA TYR A 209 -36.49 -1.95 6.01
C TYR A 209 -36.81 -0.98 7.16
N GLU A 210 -37.96 -0.30 7.06
CA GLU A 210 -38.49 0.59 8.07
C GLU A 210 -39.39 -0.21 9.05
N PHE A 211 -38.84 -0.68 10.17
CA PHE A 211 -39.57 -1.40 11.20
C PHE A 211 -40.63 -0.51 11.85
N LEU A 212 -40.21 0.70 12.19
CA LEU A 212 -41.02 1.79 12.70
C LEU A 212 -40.75 3.06 11.90
N PRO A 213 -41.65 4.06 11.93
CA PRO A 213 -41.37 5.36 11.30
C PRO A 213 -40.07 6.02 11.78
N SER A 214 -39.60 5.65 12.97
CA SER A 214 -38.36 6.16 13.57
C SER A 214 -37.19 5.17 13.56
N LEU A 215 -37.39 3.92 13.13
CA LEU A 215 -36.35 2.88 13.19
C LEU A 215 -36.23 2.15 11.86
N ARG A 216 -35.05 2.20 11.27
CA ARG A 216 -34.70 1.49 10.04
C ARG A 216 -33.40 0.71 10.19
N ALA A 217 -33.31 -0.41 9.50
CA ALA A 217 -32.07 -1.17 9.38
C ALA A 217 -31.78 -1.48 7.91
N SER A 218 -30.49 -1.65 7.59
CA SER A 218 -30.02 -2.01 6.28
C SER A 218 -28.97 -3.12 6.34
N VAL A 219 -28.90 -3.89 5.27
CA VAL A 219 -27.83 -4.82 4.99
C VAL A 219 -27.33 -4.57 3.58
N GLU A 220 -26.03 -4.67 3.40
CA GLU A 220 -25.39 -4.45 2.09
C GLU A 220 -24.33 -5.52 1.85
N TYR A 221 -24.11 -5.81 0.58
CA TYR A 221 -23.01 -6.62 0.11
C TYR A 221 -22.31 -5.90 -1.04
N HIS A 222 -20.97 -5.84 -0.96
CA HIS A 222 -20.14 -5.33 -2.03
C HIS A 222 -19.19 -6.43 -2.51
N PHE A 223 -19.02 -6.51 -3.82
CA PHE A 223 -18.01 -7.33 -4.47
C PHE A 223 -17.15 -6.44 -5.35
N PHE A 224 -15.84 -6.47 -5.11
CA PHE A 224 -14.84 -5.80 -5.94
C PHE A 224 -14.09 -6.85 -6.74
N ASP A 225 -14.05 -6.71 -8.05
CA ASP A 225 -13.36 -7.63 -8.94
C ASP A 225 -11.87 -7.28 -9.08
N ASP A 226 -11.17 -7.28 -7.94
CA ASP A 226 -9.75 -6.91 -7.85
C ASP A 226 -8.85 -7.78 -8.72
N LYS A 227 -9.16 -9.07 -8.88
CA LYS A 227 -8.39 -9.99 -9.71
C LYS A 227 -8.30 -9.59 -11.18
N ASN A 228 -9.27 -8.80 -11.65
CA ASN A 228 -9.36 -8.34 -13.04
C ASN A 228 -8.99 -6.84 -13.18
N ALA A 229 -8.60 -6.18 -12.09
CA ALA A 229 -8.10 -4.81 -12.09
C ALA A 229 -6.57 -4.83 -12.19
N GLY A 230 -6.02 -4.36 -13.31
CA GLY A 230 -4.58 -4.38 -13.57
C GLY A 230 -3.77 -3.66 -12.50
N MET A 231 -2.76 -4.33 -11.99
CA MET A 231 -1.75 -3.79 -11.08
C MET A 231 -0.34 -4.01 -11.66
N ALA A 232 0.63 -3.29 -11.13
CA ALA A 232 2.04 -3.51 -11.46
C ALA A 232 2.38 -5.01 -11.42
N ASP A 233 3.12 -5.49 -12.41
CA ASP A 233 3.59 -6.88 -12.57
C ASP A 233 2.47 -7.94 -12.53
N GLY A 234 1.23 -7.53 -12.75
CA GLY A 234 0.08 -8.43 -12.70
C GLY A 234 -0.21 -8.99 -11.29
N LYS A 235 0.20 -8.27 -10.25
CA LYS A 235 0.09 -8.64 -8.84
C LYS A 235 -1.32 -9.07 -8.43
N GLN A 236 -2.36 -8.46 -8.98
CA GLN A 236 -3.76 -8.81 -8.72
C GLN A 236 -4.10 -10.27 -9.03
N LYS A 237 -3.39 -10.90 -9.95
CA LYS A 237 -3.62 -12.31 -10.33
C LYS A 237 -3.25 -13.28 -9.20
N THR A 238 -2.47 -12.84 -8.24
CA THR A 238 -2.05 -13.63 -7.08
C THR A 238 -3.09 -13.67 -5.96
N LEU A 239 -4.14 -12.82 -6.02
CA LEU A 239 -5.29 -12.91 -5.12
C LEU A 239 -6.04 -14.23 -5.32
N LYS A 240 -6.59 -14.81 -4.26
CA LYS A 240 -7.44 -16.02 -4.32
C LYS A 240 -8.78 -15.71 -4.98
N HIS A 241 -9.37 -14.57 -4.62
CA HIS A 241 -10.63 -14.03 -5.16
C HIS A 241 -10.63 -12.51 -5.07
N GLY A 242 -11.66 -11.84 -5.61
CA GLY A 242 -11.90 -10.41 -5.41
C GLY A 242 -12.35 -10.10 -3.98
N THR A 243 -12.40 -8.84 -3.63
CA THR A 243 -12.78 -8.41 -2.27
C THR A 243 -14.29 -8.53 -2.05
N HIS A 244 -14.68 -9.10 -0.92
CA HIS A 244 -16.05 -9.19 -0.45
C HIS A 244 -16.23 -8.33 0.80
N GLU A 245 -17.27 -7.51 0.80
CA GLU A 245 -17.69 -6.73 1.97
C GLU A 245 -19.12 -7.02 2.34
N TYR A 246 -19.36 -7.24 3.62
CA TYR A 246 -20.67 -7.47 4.22
C TYR A 246 -20.92 -6.39 5.25
N LEU A 247 -22.03 -5.65 5.08
CA LEU A 247 -22.35 -4.51 5.91
C LEU A 247 -23.75 -4.67 6.52
N ALA A 248 -23.90 -4.19 7.74
CA ALA A 248 -25.19 -4.07 8.39
C ALA A 248 -25.23 -2.77 9.19
N GLY A 249 -26.37 -2.10 9.20
CA GLY A 249 -26.54 -0.85 9.91
C GLY A 249 -27.96 -0.67 10.45
N VAL A 250 -28.04 0.13 11.50
CA VAL A 250 -29.30 0.52 12.13
C VAL A 250 -29.28 2.02 12.33
N GLU A 251 -30.42 2.67 12.08
CA GLU A 251 -30.62 4.10 12.32
C GLU A 251 -31.93 4.32 13.08
N TRP A 252 -31.88 5.15 14.12
CA TRP A 252 -33.01 5.45 14.98
C TRP A 252 -33.17 6.96 15.18
N ASP A 253 -34.33 7.47 14.75
CA ASP A 253 -34.78 8.83 15.02
C ASP A 253 -35.33 8.88 16.42
N ILE A 254 -34.51 9.29 17.39
CA ILE A 254 -34.90 9.42 18.81
C ILE A 254 -36.06 10.44 18.94
N ASN A 255 -35.92 11.53 18.20
CA ASN A 255 -36.92 12.58 18.06
C ASN A 255 -36.65 13.40 16.78
N LYS A 256 -37.37 14.50 16.56
CA LYS A 256 -37.20 15.36 15.37
C LYS A 256 -35.82 16.05 15.30
N LEU A 257 -35.14 16.21 16.44
CA LEU A 257 -33.86 16.89 16.53
C LEU A 257 -32.68 15.90 16.39
N PHE A 258 -32.79 14.68 16.95
CA PHE A 258 -31.70 13.73 17.07
C PHE A 258 -31.99 12.40 16.39
N THR A 259 -31.06 11.98 15.52
CA THR A 259 -30.96 10.63 14.97
C THR A 259 -29.65 10.01 15.41
N VAL A 260 -29.63 8.74 15.74
CA VAL A 260 -28.41 7.96 16.03
C VAL A 260 -28.32 6.78 15.10
N SER A 261 -27.10 6.36 14.80
CA SER A 261 -26.85 5.19 13.94
C SER A 261 -25.68 4.36 14.46
N GLY A 262 -25.71 3.07 14.12
CA GLY A 262 -24.61 2.15 14.37
C GLY A 262 -24.50 1.18 13.22
N GLY A 263 -23.26 0.74 12.92
CA GLY A 263 -23.01 -0.16 11.81
C GLY A 263 -21.82 -1.07 12.05
N TYR A 264 -21.83 -2.16 11.29
CA TYR A 264 -20.77 -3.16 11.24
C TYR A 264 -20.43 -3.47 9.79
N GLN A 265 -19.15 -3.67 9.50
CA GLN A 265 -18.64 -4.11 8.21
C GLN A 265 -17.61 -5.20 8.41
N LYS A 266 -17.63 -6.23 7.57
CA LYS A 266 -16.58 -7.22 7.45
C LYS A 266 -16.04 -7.19 6.02
N THR A 267 -14.70 -7.17 5.86
CA THR A 267 -14.02 -7.17 4.58
C THR A 267 -13.08 -8.38 4.48
N ASP A 268 -13.20 -9.14 3.39
CA ASP A 268 -12.35 -10.27 3.02
C ASP A 268 -11.70 -9.95 1.67
N TYR A 269 -10.37 -9.84 1.65
CA TYR A 269 -9.59 -9.41 0.48
C TYR A 269 -9.09 -10.55 -0.40
N GLY A 270 -9.32 -11.82 -0.07
CA GLY A 270 -8.82 -12.95 -0.84
C GLY A 270 -7.29 -13.05 -0.91
N LEU A 271 -6.61 -12.75 0.17
CA LEU A 271 -5.16 -12.56 0.23
C LEU A 271 -4.36 -13.85 0.01
N SER A 272 -3.17 -13.71 -0.57
CA SER A 272 -2.16 -14.77 -0.69
C SER A 272 -0.78 -14.23 -0.30
N ASP A 273 0.18 -15.11 0.00
CA ASP A 273 1.56 -14.72 0.32
C ASP A 273 2.23 -13.96 -0.83
N ALA A 274 1.93 -14.33 -2.07
CA ALA A 274 2.48 -13.67 -3.26
C ALA A 274 1.92 -12.26 -3.45
N PHE A 275 0.75 -11.93 -2.91
CA PHE A 275 0.17 -10.58 -2.95
C PHE A 275 0.83 -9.65 -1.94
N GLN A 276 1.26 -10.15 -0.79
CA GLN A 276 1.80 -9.33 0.29
C GLN A 276 3.23 -8.86 0.02
N SER A 277 3.48 -7.57 0.16
CA SER A 277 4.81 -6.97 0.11
C SER A 277 4.91 -5.79 1.09
N ASP A 278 6.13 -5.41 1.45
CA ASP A 278 6.39 -4.37 2.46
C ASP A 278 5.78 -3.01 2.13
N THR A 279 5.67 -2.69 0.85
CA THR A 279 5.12 -1.40 0.36
C THR A 279 3.67 -1.49 -0.08
N SER A 280 3.11 -2.69 -0.21
CA SER A 280 1.74 -2.90 -0.69
C SER A 280 1.18 -4.19 -0.13
N PHE A 281 0.45 -4.09 0.97
CA PHE A 281 -0.21 -5.20 1.64
C PHE A 281 -1.64 -4.85 2.03
N SER A 282 -2.46 -5.87 2.25
CA SER A 282 -3.80 -5.77 2.81
C SER A 282 -3.98 -6.78 3.94
N CYS A 283 -4.96 -6.55 4.79
CA CYS A 283 -5.34 -7.44 5.88
C CYS A 283 -6.86 -7.50 5.96
N ASP A 284 -7.42 -8.68 6.12
CA ASP A 284 -8.85 -8.84 6.35
C ASP A 284 -9.26 -8.09 7.60
N SER A 285 -10.48 -7.57 7.61
CA SER A 285 -10.85 -6.64 8.64
C SER A 285 -12.33 -6.69 9.00
N TYR A 286 -12.64 -6.14 10.17
CA TYR A 286 -13.98 -5.71 10.51
C TYR A 286 -13.95 -4.28 11.05
N SER A 287 -15.02 -3.54 10.79
CA SER A 287 -15.21 -2.18 11.27
C SER A 287 -16.49 -2.08 12.09
N VAL A 288 -16.44 -1.26 13.12
CA VAL A 288 -17.62 -0.86 13.90
C VAL A 288 -17.70 0.66 13.90
N GLY A 289 -18.88 1.18 13.64
CA GLY A 289 -19.09 2.61 13.55
C GLY A 289 -20.35 3.07 14.29
N PHE A 290 -20.30 4.30 14.77
CA PHE A 290 -21.42 5.01 15.37
C PHE A 290 -21.53 6.40 14.79
N GLY A 291 -22.75 6.86 14.60
CA GLY A 291 -23.03 8.18 14.07
C GLY A 291 -24.22 8.84 14.77
N GLY A 292 -24.32 10.13 14.57
CA GLY A 292 -25.46 10.92 15.01
C GLY A 292 -25.71 12.10 14.09
N ARG A 293 -26.99 12.44 13.93
CA ARG A 293 -27.44 13.63 13.21
C ARG A 293 -28.16 14.56 14.15
N ILE A 294 -27.87 15.86 14.04
CA ILE A 294 -28.59 16.93 14.69
C ILE A 294 -29.30 17.74 13.62
N ASN A 295 -30.64 17.74 13.62
CA ASN A 295 -31.44 18.54 12.70
C ASN A 295 -31.76 19.90 13.34
N PHE A 296 -30.97 20.93 13.07
CA PHE A 296 -31.18 22.28 13.63
C PHE A 296 -32.47 22.91 13.11
N THR A 297 -32.75 22.68 11.81
CA THR A 297 -33.98 23.11 11.15
C THR A 297 -34.43 22.04 10.17
N GLN A 298 -35.54 22.24 9.45
CA GLN A 298 -35.95 21.36 8.35
C GLN A 298 -34.96 21.40 7.15
N ALA A 299 -34.17 22.46 7.06
CA ALA A 299 -33.21 22.66 5.98
C ALA A 299 -31.75 22.35 6.38
N LEU A 300 -31.38 22.50 7.67
CA LEU A 300 -29.99 22.40 8.12
C LEU A 300 -29.81 21.26 9.12
N SER A 301 -28.88 20.36 8.82
CA SER A 301 -28.45 19.31 9.76
C SER A 301 -26.92 19.15 9.79
N LEU A 302 -26.44 18.61 10.91
CA LEU A 302 -25.04 18.24 11.17
C LEU A 302 -24.99 16.73 11.41
N ASP A 303 -24.15 16.03 10.67
CA ASP A 303 -23.80 14.65 10.92
C ASP A 303 -22.41 14.55 11.55
N VAL A 304 -22.29 13.70 12.57
CA VAL A 304 -21.02 13.36 13.19
C VAL A 304 -20.92 11.85 13.24
N ALA A 305 -19.79 11.29 12.82
CA ALA A 305 -19.58 9.86 12.83
C ALA A 305 -18.16 9.50 13.26
N TYR A 306 -18.04 8.37 13.89
CA TYR A 306 -16.76 7.76 14.24
C TYR A 306 -16.81 6.26 13.94
N PHE A 307 -15.78 5.74 13.27
CA PHE A 307 -15.60 4.31 13.16
C PHE A 307 -14.14 3.92 13.32
N TRP A 308 -13.92 2.70 13.76
CA TRP A 308 -12.62 2.05 13.78
C TRP A 308 -12.66 0.72 13.06
N THR A 309 -11.54 0.40 12.43
CA THR A 309 -11.33 -0.87 11.75
C THR A 309 -10.28 -1.66 12.51
N THR A 310 -10.60 -2.90 12.84
CA THR A 310 -9.66 -3.89 13.37
C THR A 310 -9.27 -4.81 12.23
N TYR A 311 -7.97 -4.96 12.04
CA TYR A 311 -7.40 -5.81 11.01
C TYR A 311 -6.88 -7.10 11.63
N SER A 312 -7.06 -8.22 10.94
CA SER A 312 -6.42 -9.48 11.27
C SER A 312 -4.96 -9.43 10.80
N ASP A 313 -4.03 -9.78 11.67
CA ASP A 313 -2.63 -9.87 11.26
C ASP A 313 -2.48 -10.92 10.15
N TYR A 314 -1.72 -10.58 9.13
CA TYR A 314 -1.35 -11.51 8.07
C TYR A 314 0.10 -11.94 8.26
N THR A 315 0.33 -13.23 8.42
CA THR A 315 1.66 -13.81 8.60
C THR A 315 2.11 -14.51 7.33
N LYS A 316 3.32 -14.20 6.88
CA LYS A 316 3.97 -14.79 5.71
C LYS A 316 5.33 -15.35 6.11
N GLU A 317 5.57 -16.61 5.81
CA GLU A 317 6.89 -17.21 5.88
C GLU A 317 7.73 -16.74 4.70
N ASN A 318 8.92 -16.22 4.96
CA ASN A 318 9.76 -15.62 3.94
C ASN A 318 11.25 -15.94 4.16
N PRO A 319 11.64 -17.22 4.03
CA PRO A 319 12.99 -17.70 4.38
C PRO A 319 14.11 -17.08 3.53
N ARG A 320 13.79 -16.51 2.36
CA ARG A 320 14.79 -15.95 1.42
C ARG A 320 14.27 -14.68 0.75
N ARG A 321 14.11 -13.64 1.54
CA ARG A 321 13.61 -12.34 1.08
C ARG A 321 14.50 -11.74 -0.01
N GLY A 322 13.89 -11.28 -1.10
CA GLY A 322 14.56 -10.47 -2.12
C GLY A 322 15.77 -11.13 -2.77
N GLY A 323 15.81 -12.48 -2.83
CA GLY A 323 16.93 -13.20 -3.44
C GLY A 323 18.20 -13.19 -2.59
N LEU A 324 18.10 -12.97 -1.28
CA LEU A 324 19.25 -13.07 -0.36
C LEU A 324 20.01 -14.39 -0.56
N PRO A 325 21.35 -14.38 -0.45
CA PRO A 325 22.15 -15.59 -0.47
C PRO A 325 21.67 -16.61 0.56
N GLU A 326 21.75 -17.89 0.24
CA GLU A 326 21.29 -18.97 1.13
C GLU A 326 21.96 -18.93 2.51
N SER A 327 23.24 -18.53 2.55
CA SER A 327 23.98 -18.31 3.80
C SER A 327 23.40 -17.23 4.72
N MET A 328 22.51 -16.39 4.22
CA MET A 328 21.85 -15.30 4.93
C MET A 328 20.34 -15.54 5.10
N ALA A 329 19.82 -16.67 4.66
CA ALA A 329 18.39 -16.99 4.71
C ALA A 329 17.81 -16.92 6.14
N SER A 330 18.60 -17.23 7.16
CA SER A 330 18.22 -17.16 8.57
C SER A 330 18.02 -15.73 9.10
N LEU A 331 18.40 -14.70 8.36
CA LEU A 331 18.20 -13.30 8.76
C LEU A 331 16.75 -12.83 8.51
N VAL A 332 16.00 -13.57 7.71
CA VAL A 332 14.62 -13.19 7.30
C VAL A 332 13.77 -14.45 7.20
N ASP A 333 13.03 -14.75 8.22
CA ASP A 333 12.22 -15.97 8.32
C ASP A 333 10.72 -15.72 8.30
N LYS A 334 10.25 -14.57 8.80
CA LYS A 334 8.83 -14.31 8.96
C LYS A 334 8.47 -12.82 8.87
N ASP A 335 7.42 -12.52 8.10
CA ASP A 335 6.79 -11.20 8.02
C ASP A 335 5.41 -11.23 8.67
N VAL A 336 5.11 -10.23 9.48
CA VAL A 336 3.78 -10.01 10.05
C VAL A 336 3.29 -8.64 9.61
N TYR A 337 2.21 -8.63 8.84
CA TYR A 337 1.56 -7.40 8.38
C TYR A 337 0.38 -7.11 9.28
N SER A 338 0.34 -5.90 9.83
CA SER A 338 -0.77 -5.41 10.65
C SER A 338 -1.12 -3.98 10.32
N ARG A 339 -2.35 -3.59 10.63
CA ARG A 339 -2.87 -2.25 10.34
C ARG A 339 -3.90 -1.83 11.37
N THR A 340 -4.02 -0.53 11.60
CA THR A 340 -5.09 0.08 12.40
C THR A 340 -5.64 1.28 11.65
N ASN A 341 -6.96 1.45 11.65
CA ASN A 341 -7.61 2.62 11.06
C ASN A 341 -8.70 3.15 11.99
N LYS A 342 -8.71 4.47 12.19
CA LYS A 342 -9.71 5.20 12.96
C LYS A 342 -10.12 6.42 12.17
N VAL A 343 -11.41 6.64 11.98
CA VAL A 343 -11.93 7.74 11.17
C VAL A 343 -12.97 8.51 11.98
N PHE A 344 -12.81 9.81 12.00
CA PHE A 344 -13.79 10.76 12.49
C PHE A 344 -14.28 11.60 11.32
N GLY A 345 -15.59 11.70 11.15
CA GLY A 345 -16.24 12.44 10.07
C GLY A 345 -17.24 13.45 10.60
N VAL A 346 -17.31 14.59 9.92
CA VAL A 346 -18.31 15.63 10.13
C VAL A 346 -18.86 16.06 8.78
N SER A 347 -20.17 16.20 8.67
CA SER A 347 -20.84 16.70 7.46
C SER A 347 -21.95 17.68 7.83
N VAL A 348 -22.04 18.76 7.07
CA VAL A 348 -23.12 19.74 7.15
C VAL A 348 -24.02 19.56 5.93
N ASN A 349 -25.31 19.36 6.15
CA ASN A 349 -26.29 19.20 5.08
C ASN A 349 -27.26 20.37 5.08
N TYR A 350 -27.48 20.94 3.89
CA TYR A 350 -28.44 22.01 3.69
C TYR A 350 -29.37 21.66 2.51
N LYS A 351 -30.68 21.75 2.74
CA LYS A 351 -31.72 21.55 1.72
C LYS A 351 -32.23 22.89 1.26
N PHE A 352 -32.18 23.13 -0.02
CA PHE A 352 -32.72 24.33 -0.68
C PHE A 352 -34.22 24.25 -0.88
#